data_53c696e71cc1c1bfc10c50c81417ae7b
#
_entry.id   53c696e71cc1c1bfc10c50c81417ae7b
#
_cell.length_a   1.000
_cell.length_b   1.000
_cell.length_c   1.000
_cell.angle_alpha   90.00
_cell.angle_beta   90.00
_cell.angle_gamma   90.00
#
_symmetry.space_group_name_H-M   'P 1'
#
loop_
_entity.id
_entity.type
_entity.pdbx_description
1 polymer ?
#
loop_
_entity_poly.entity_id
_entity_poly.type
_entity_poly.pdbx_seq_one_letter_code
_entity_poly.pdbx_strand_id
1 'polypeptide(L)'
;MTTETKVSAALSYASKGWHIFPVTPNKKIPYGSLVSKGHLNATTSAAQITEWWTEAPNANIGLNLEASGLVCIDVDSYKSDCGFDDFIKDKHLPQTLTQNSASGGTHYIFKANSGDSYPGTLCKGVDIKYNGYILLSPSCFDGRPYDWQNDLEPAQAPDWLAKQSPKAQSLRHHCCQCTLSSNQGYLKSLPMRVGITRCLSEWVQWLPVVRMMKPFTVSQMI
;
A
#
# COMPACT_ATOMS: atom_id res chain seq x y z
N MET A 1 26.78 14.22 11.12
CA MET A 1 25.64 13.42 10.63
C MET A 1 25.94 11.99 11.00
N THR A 2 25.18 11.39 11.94
CA THR A 2 25.32 9.98 12.29
C THR A 2 24.78 9.17 11.14
N THR A 3 25.62 8.32 10.53
CA THR A 3 25.16 7.38 9.49
C THR A 3 24.12 6.45 10.11
N GLU A 4 22.90 6.51 9.63
CA GLU A 4 21.84 5.61 10.07
C GLU A 4 22.25 4.16 9.79
N THR A 5 22.18 3.30 10.81
CA THR A 5 22.47 1.87 10.62
C THR A 5 21.30 1.18 9.96
N LYS A 6 21.55 0.09 9.20
CA LYS A 6 20.48 -0.65 8.54
C LYS A 6 19.46 -1.23 9.54
N VAL A 7 19.91 -1.64 10.74
CA VAL A 7 18.99 -2.11 11.78
C VAL A 7 18.10 -0.98 12.30
N SER A 8 18.65 0.23 12.51
CA SER A 8 17.87 1.39 12.94
C SER A 8 16.79 1.75 11.92
N ALA A 9 17.16 1.79 10.63
CA ALA A 9 16.21 2.03 9.55
C ALA A 9 15.12 0.93 9.47
N ALA A 10 15.50 -0.34 9.55
CA ALA A 10 14.55 -1.46 9.53
C ALA A 10 13.55 -1.40 10.69
N LEU A 11 14.01 -1.07 11.91
CA LEU A 11 13.15 -0.89 13.08
C LEU A 11 12.22 0.33 12.93
N SER A 12 12.72 1.42 12.34
CA SER A 12 11.92 2.61 12.02
C SER A 12 10.78 2.28 11.06
N TYR A 13 11.06 1.50 9.99
CA TYR A 13 10.02 1.05 9.06
C TYR A 13 9.01 0.11 9.72
N ALA A 14 9.47 -0.83 10.54
CA ALA A 14 8.59 -1.73 11.27
C ALA A 14 7.66 -1.00 12.25
N SER A 15 8.12 0.09 12.87
CA SER A 15 7.29 0.95 13.74
C SER A 15 6.15 1.66 13.00
N LYS A 16 6.29 1.85 11.68
CA LYS A 16 5.22 2.34 10.79
C LYS A 16 4.23 1.24 10.36
N GLY A 17 4.40 0.00 10.83
CA GLY A 17 3.60 -1.15 10.43
C GLY A 17 4.07 -1.82 9.13
N TRP A 18 5.26 -1.49 8.64
CA TRP A 18 5.80 -2.07 7.42
C TRP A 18 6.48 -3.42 7.70
N HIS A 19 6.13 -4.42 6.93
CA HIS A 19 6.66 -5.76 7.06
C HIS A 19 8.02 -5.87 6.37
N ILE A 20 9.07 -6.00 7.17
CA ILE A 20 10.46 -5.94 6.77
C ILE A 20 11.10 -7.32 6.83
N PHE A 21 12.06 -7.57 5.95
CA PHE A 21 12.86 -8.78 5.95
C PHE A 21 14.27 -8.52 5.40
N PRO A 22 15.30 -9.34 5.79
CA PRO A 22 16.65 -9.15 5.30
C PRO A 22 16.83 -9.67 3.88
N VAL A 23 17.55 -8.90 3.08
CA VAL A 23 17.96 -9.22 1.71
C VAL A 23 19.48 -9.29 1.65
N THR A 24 20.02 -10.21 0.87
CA THR A 24 21.46 -10.41 0.72
C THR A 24 22.18 -9.09 0.39
N PRO A 25 23.28 -8.77 1.09
CA PRO A 25 24.04 -7.54 0.83
C PRO A 25 24.39 -7.37 -0.65
N ASN A 26 24.22 -6.17 -1.15
CA ASN A 26 24.51 -5.80 -2.55
C ASN A 26 23.76 -6.63 -3.62
N LYS A 27 22.65 -7.27 -3.23
CA LYS A 27 21.79 -8.06 -4.12
C LYS A 27 20.31 -7.71 -3.90
N LYS A 28 19.47 -8.20 -4.81
CA LYS A 28 18.01 -8.11 -4.71
C LYS A 28 17.37 -9.48 -4.34
N ILE A 29 18.12 -10.37 -3.68
CA ILE A 29 17.70 -11.73 -3.36
C ILE A 29 17.51 -11.85 -1.86
N PRO A 30 16.36 -12.36 -1.35
CA PRO A 30 16.15 -12.59 0.07
C PRO A 30 17.31 -13.35 0.71
N TYR A 31 17.62 -13.07 1.98
CA TYR A 31 18.72 -13.71 2.69
C TYR A 31 18.28 -15.11 3.15
N GLY A 32 18.45 -16.11 2.28
CA GLY A 32 17.82 -17.43 2.38
C GLY A 32 18.07 -18.20 3.68
N SER A 33 19.25 -18.01 4.33
CA SER A 33 19.52 -18.62 5.64
C SER A 33 18.70 -18.04 6.78
N LEU A 34 18.26 -16.77 6.67
CA LEU A 34 17.46 -16.07 7.67
C LEU A 34 15.96 -16.12 7.37
N VAL A 35 15.60 -16.12 6.08
CA VAL A 35 14.21 -16.06 5.61
C VAL A 35 13.94 -17.16 4.56
N SER A 36 13.69 -18.36 5.04
CA SER A 36 13.52 -19.56 4.19
C SER A 36 12.35 -19.46 3.19
N LYS A 37 11.33 -18.64 3.50
CA LYS A 37 10.18 -18.35 2.62
C LYS A 37 10.31 -16.99 1.93
N GLY A 38 11.53 -16.40 1.89
CA GLY A 38 11.80 -15.11 1.29
C GLY A 38 10.96 -13.99 1.91
N HIS A 39 10.35 -13.15 1.06
CA HIS A 39 9.54 -12.00 1.50
C HIS A 39 8.28 -12.40 2.30
N LEU A 40 7.84 -13.66 2.25
CA LEU A 40 6.74 -14.15 3.06
C LEU A 40 7.09 -14.30 4.55
N ASN A 41 8.37 -14.24 4.91
CA ASN A 41 8.81 -14.17 6.31
C ASN A 41 8.83 -12.73 6.86
N ALA A 42 8.51 -11.72 6.05
CA ALA A 42 8.53 -10.32 6.48
C ALA A 42 7.69 -10.10 7.73
N THR A 43 8.17 -9.25 8.64
CA THR A 43 7.58 -9.03 9.96
C THR A 43 7.68 -7.57 10.41
N THR A 44 6.86 -7.19 11.38
CA THR A 44 6.97 -5.94 12.14
C THR A 44 7.55 -6.16 13.55
N SER A 45 7.93 -7.40 13.90
CA SER A 45 8.50 -7.73 15.21
C SER A 45 9.89 -7.13 15.38
N ALA A 46 10.03 -6.15 16.28
CA ALA A 46 11.31 -5.54 16.58
C ALA A 46 12.36 -6.55 17.06
N ALA A 47 11.94 -7.56 17.84
CA ALA A 47 12.84 -8.63 18.32
C ALA A 47 13.41 -9.43 17.16
N GLN A 48 12.56 -9.89 16.25
CA GLN A 48 12.99 -10.68 15.08
C GLN A 48 13.89 -9.85 14.13
N ILE A 49 13.56 -8.58 13.91
CA ILE A 49 14.36 -7.66 13.09
C ILE A 49 15.74 -7.47 13.73
N THR A 50 15.81 -7.25 15.04
CA THR A 50 17.07 -7.08 15.74
C THR A 50 17.93 -8.34 15.63
N GLU A 51 17.34 -9.53 15.79
CA GLU A 51 18.03 -10.81 15.61
C GLU A 51 18.63 -10.94 14.22
N TRP A 52 17.85 -10.71 13.16
CA TRP A 52 18.33 -10.79 11.78
C TRP A 52 19.49 -9.85 11.48
N TRP A 53 19.41 -8.59 11.92
CA TRP A 53 20.50 -7.64 11.68
C TRP A 53 21.66 -7.75 12.66
N THR A 54 21.50 -8.48 13.77
CA THR A 54 22.62 -8.91 14.61
C THR A 54 23.44 -9.98 13.89
N GLU A 55 22.79 -10.97 13.26
CA GLU A 55 23.45 -12.02 12.48
C GLU A 55 23.98 -11.50 11.14
N ALA A 56 23.26 -10.61 10.46
CA ALA A 56 23.62 -10.06 9.16
C ALA A 56 23.58 -8.51 9.13
N PRO A 57 24.52 -7.80 9.79
CA PRO A 57 24.47 -6.35 9.97
C PRO A 57 24.50 -5.58 8.65
N ASN A 58 25.02 -6.16 7.59
CA ASN A 58 25.10 -5.57 6.25
C ASN A 58 23.92 -5.97 5.33
N ALA A 59 22.94 -6.75 5.80
CA ALA A 59 21.79 -7.12 5.00
C ALA A 59 21.06 -5.89 4.49
N ASN A 60 20.59 -5.95 3.24
CA ASN A 60 19.68 -4.94 2.69
C ASN A 60 18.29 -5.11 3.30
N ILE A 61 17.47 -4.07 3.20
CA ILE A 61 16.13 -4.02 3.78
C ILE A 61 15.11 -4.26 2.68
N GLY A 62 14.41 -5.40 2.75
CA GLY A 62 13.28 -5.71 1.88
C GLY A 62 11.96 -5.33 2.55
N LEU A 63 11.05 -4.71 1.79
CA LEU A 63 9.69 -4.37 2.20
C LEU A 63 8.72 -5.28 1.46
N ASN A 64 7.95 -6.10 2.18
CA ASN A 64 6.81 -6.81 1.62
C ASN A 64 5.64 -5.83 1.46
N LEU A 65 5.29 -5.52 0.23
CA LEU A 65 4.31 -4.48 -0.09
C LEU A 65 2.88 -4.87 0.31
N GLU A 66 2.44 -6.06 -0.07
CA GLU A 66 1.08 -6.54 0.22
C GLU A 66 0.83 -6.63 1.73
N ALA A 67 1.74 -7.26 2.48
CA ALA A 67 1.63 -7.38 3.93
C ALA A 67 1.64 -6.02 4.64
N SER A 68 2.27 -5.00 4.03
CA SER A 68 2.34 -3.63 4.54
C SER A 68 1.18 -2.75 4.09
N GLY A 69 0.24 -3.27 3.27
CA GLY A 69 -0.83 -2.49 2.69
C GLY A 69 -0.36 -1.40 1.73
N LEU A 70 0.77 -1.63 1.07
CA LEU A 70 1.41 -0.69 0.16
C LEU A 70 1.46 -1.24 -1.27
N VAL A 71 1.51 -0.34 -2.24
CA VAL A 71 1.74 -0.63 -3.66
C VAL A 71 2.79 0.33 -4.19
N CYS A 72 3.66 -0.13 -5.08
CA CYS A 72 4.72 0.69 -5.64
C CYS A 72 4.63 0.74 -7.17
N ILE A 73 4.72 1.94 -7.73
CA ILE A 73 5.03 2.16 -9.16
C ILE A 73 6.55 2.19 -9.27
N ASP A 74 7.12 1.21 -9.92
CA ASP A 74 8.56 1.06 -10.16
C ASP A 74 8.86 1.51 -11.60
N VAL A 75 9.41 2.73 -11.72
CA VAL A 75 9.69 3.38 -13.00
C VAL A 75 11.16 3.22 -13.35
N ASP A 76 11.44 2.50 -14.41
CA ASP A 76 12.80 2.31 -14.96
C ASP A 76 13.18 3.50 -15.86
N SER A 77 13.21 4.72 -15.32
CA SER A 77 13.46 5.97 -16.07
C SER A 77 14.81 6.03 -16.78
N TYR A 78 15.77 5.17 -16.40
CA TYR A 78 17.05 5.02 -17.09
C TYR A 78 16.95 4.30 -18.45
N LYS A 79 15.81 3.67 -18.76
CA LYS A 79 15.54 3.05 -20.05
C LYS A 79 15.07 4.11 -21.04
N SER A 80 15.71 4.18 -22.21
CA SER A 80 15.42 5.19 -23.25
C SER A 80 14.00 5.16 -23.81
N ASP A 81 13.29 4.06 -23.59
CA ASP A 81 11.94 3.79 -24.09
C ASP A 81 10.91 3.65 -22.95
N CYS A 82 11.20 4.22 -21.78
CA CYS A 82 10.27 4.28 -20.68
C CYS A 82 9.04 5.13 -21.05
N GLY A 83 7.86 4.54 -21.00
CA GLY A 83 6.60 5.18 -21.40
C GLY A 83 5.88 5.89 -20.25
N PHE A 84 6.53 6.17 -19.12
CA PHE A 84 5.88 6.71 -17.94
C PHE A 84 5.28 8.10 -18.16
N ASP A 85 6.04 9.02 -18.74
CA ASP A 85 5.62 10.41 -18.94
C ASP A 85 4.41 10.50 -19.87
N ASP A 86 4.40 9.72 -20.95
CA ASP A 86 3.27 9.64 -21.87
C ASP A 86 2.06 9.01 -21.18
N PHE A 87 2.28 7.99 -20.34
CA PHE A 87 1.20 7.30 -19.62
C PHE A 87 0.50 8.21 -18.60
N ILE A 88 1.25 9.04 -17.87
CA ILE A 88 0.67 9.90 -16.82
C ILE A 88 0.21 11.27 -17.33
N LYS A 89 0.48 11.64 -18.58
CA LYS A 89 0.24 12.97 -19.16
C LYS A 89 -1.15 13.53 -18.88
N ASP A 90 -2.17 12.66 -18.97
CA ASP A 90 -3.57 13.02 -18.73
C ASP A 90 -4.11 12.48 -17.39
N LYS A 91 -3.22 12.10 -16.47
CA LYS A 91 -3.57 11.54 -15.17
C LYS A 91 -2.98 12.37 -14.04
N HIS A 92 -3.73 12.52 -12.97
CA HIS A 92 -3.18 13.09 -11.75
C HIS A 92 -2.36 12.03 -11.00
N LEU A 93 -1.07 12.27 -10.84
CA LEU A 93 -0.19 11.50 -9.96
C LEU A 93 -0.08 12.23 -8.62
N PRO A 94 -0.68 11.71 -7.53
CA PRO A 94 -0.56 12.35 -6.22
C PRO A 94 0.91 12.40 -5.75
N GLN A 95 1.27 13.47 -5.05
CA GLN A 95 2.56 13.48 -4.34
C GLN A 95 2.55 12.38 -3.26
N THR A 96 3.60 11.58 -3.24
CA THR A 96 3.72 10.42 -2.34
C THR A 96 5.17 10.20 -1.94
N LEU A 97 5.38 9.27 -1.01
CA LEU A 97 6.73 8.84 -0.64
C LEU A 97 7.46 8.29 -1.86
N THR A 98 8.64 8.82 -2.11
CA THR A 98 9.42 8.52 -3.32
C THR A 98 10.87 8.26 -2.98
N GLN A 99 11.46 7.23 -3.60
CA GLN A 99 12.89 6.95 -3.51
C GLN A 99 13.49 6.68 -4.89
N ASN A 100 14.76 6.97 -5.05
CA ASN A 100 15.54 6.50 -6.19
C ASN A 100 15.99 5.06 -5.96
N SER A 101 15.87 4.23 -6.99
CA SER A 101 16.44 2.89 -6.96
C SER A 101 17.93 2.93 -7.35
N ALA A 102 18.70 1.95 -6.89
CA ALA A 102 20.11 1.81 -7.21
C ALA A 102 20.40 1.69 -8.73
N SER A 103 19.42 1.31 -9.52
CA SER A 103 19.54 1.21 -10.98
C SER A 103 19.32 2.55 -11.69
N GLY A 104 18.91 3.61 -10.98
CA GLY A 104 18.59 4.93 -11.55
C GLY A 104 17.12 5.09 -11.90
N GLY A 105 16.25 4.18 -11.48
CA GLY A 105 14.80 4.31 -11.58
C GLY A 105 14.20 4.97 -10.35
N THR A 106 12.88 5.14 -10.34
CA THR A 106 12.13 5.79 -9.28
C THR A 106 11.01 4.89 -8.76
N HIS A 107 10.92 4.74 -7.44
CA HIS A 107 9.81 4.07 -6.76
C HIS A 107 8.85 5.12 -6.20
N TYR A 108 7.60 5.11 -6.65
CA TYR A 108 6.49 5.88 -6.05
C TYR A 108 5.68 4.92 -5.18
N ILE A 109 5.66 5.16 -3.87
CA ILE A 109 5.05 4.25 -2.88
C ILE A 109 3.72 4.84 -2.42
N PHE A 110 2.64 4.07 -2.53
CA PHE A 110 1.28 4.45 -2.17
C PHE A 110 0.68 3.47 -1.16
N LYS A 111 -0.30 3.90 -0.39
CA LYS A 111 -1.20 3.01 0.36
C LYS A 111 -2.12 2.30 -0.64
N ALA A 112 -2.16 0.97 -0.58
CA ALA A 112 -3.06 0.19 -1.40
C ALA A 112 -4.52 0.38 -0.95
N ASN A 113 -5.45 0.43 -1.91
CA ASN A 113 -6.88 0.44 -1.58
C ASN A 113 -7.33 -0.98 -1.20
N SER A 114 -8.19 -1.08 -0.20
CA SER A 114 -8.73 -2.36 0.23
C SER A 114 -9.54 -3.02 -0.88
N GLY A 115 -9.22 -4.28 -1.18
CA GLY A 115 -9.91 -5.06 -2.21
C GLY A 115 -9.49 -4.79 -3.64
N ASP A 116 -8.56 -3.85 -3.88
CA ASP A 116 -8.01 -3.63 -5.21
C ASP A 116 -7.04 -4.76 -5.60
N SER A 117 -6.97 -5.03 -6.88
CA SER A 117 -5.91 -5.81 -7.51
C SER A 117 -5.14 -4.92 -8.48
N TYR A 118 -3.84 -5.17 -8.60
CA TYR A 118 -2.96 -4.33 -9.38
C TYR A 118 -2.41 -5.08 -10.60
N PRO A 119 -2.23 -4.45 -11.77
CA PRO A 119 -1.53 -5.07 -12.89
C PRO A 119 -0.04 -5.26 -12.53
N GLY A 120 0.62 -6.26 -13.08
CA GLY A 120 2.07 -6.42 -12.88
C GLY A 120 2.89 -5.39 -13.64
N THR A 121 2.39 -4.91 -14.78
CA THR A 121 3.02 -3.92 -15.65
C THR A 121 2.00 -2.86 -16.00
N LEU A 122 2.41 -1.58 -15.92
CA LEU A 122 1.56 -0.45 -16.24
C LEU A 122 1.73 -0.01 -17.70
N CYS A 123 2.97 0.20 -18.10
CA CYS A 123 3.39 0.51 -19.45
C CYS A 123 4.87 0.10 -19.63
N LYS A 124 5.44 0.35 -20.79
CA LYS A 124 6.84 -0.03 -21.08
C LYS A 124 7.79 0.66 -20.09
N GLY A 125 8.64 -0.14 -19.43
CA GLY A 125 9.58 0.35 -18.42
C GLY A 125 8.94 0.76 -17.08
N VAL A 126 7.68 0.36 -16.83
CA VAL A 126 6.98 0.68 -15.58
C VAL A 126 6.24 -0.54 -15.04
N ASP A 127 6.68 -1.03 -13.89
CA ASP A 127 6.05 -2.13 -13.19
C ASP A 127 5.23 -1.65 -11.99
N ILE A 128 4.16 -2.38 -11.68
CA ILE A 128 3.43 -2.24 -10.42
C ILE A 128 3.83 -3.38 -9.52
N LYS A 129 4.49 -3.07 -8.42
CA LYS A 129 4.85 -4.05 -7.40
C LYS A 129 3.79 -4.01 -6.30
N TYR A 130 3.16 -5.15 -6.05
CA TYR A 130 2.19 -5.36 -4.97
C TYR A 130 2.40 -6.72 -4.30
N ASN A 131 2.20 -7.82 -5.03
CA ASN A 131 2.41 -9.19 -4.54
C ASN A 131 3.90 -9.55 -4.54
N GLY A 132 4.71 -8.75 -3.85
CA GLY A 132 6.16 -8.92 -3.86
C GLY A 132 6.84 -7.94 -2.92
N TYR A 133 8.05 -7.54 -3.28
CA TYR A 133 8.83 -6.64 -2.45
C TYR A 133 9.67 -5.66 -3.26
N ILE A 134 10.08 -4.60 -2.60
CA ILE A 134 11.10 -3.66 -3.04
C ILE A 134 12.20 -3.55 -1.98
N LEU A 135 13.36 -3.03 -2.35
CA LEU A 135 14.39 -2.62 -1.40
C LEU A 135 14.13 -1.19 -0.96
N LEU A 136 14.40 -0.92 0.33
CA LEU A 136 14.31 0.41 0.91
C LEU A 136 15.70 0.98 1.23
N SER A 137 15.83 2.31 1.22
CA SER A 137 16.98 3.03 1.77
C SER A 137 17.23 2.59 3.23
N PRO A 138 18.48 2.44 3.69
CA PRO A 138 19.75 2.64 3.02
C PRO A 138 20.33 1.36 2.38
N SER A 139 19.53 0.57 1.70
CA SER A 139 20.01 -0.61 0.95
C SER A 139 20.90 -0.18 -0.21
N CYS A 140 21.73 -1.10 -0.70
CA CYS A 140 22.50 -0.87 -1.91
C CYS A 140 22.44 -2.07 -2.86
N PHE A 141 22.61 -1.82 -4.14
CA PHE A 141 22.72 -2.83 -5.17
C PHE A 141 23.77 -2.39 -6.20
N ASP A 142 24.68 -3.30 -6.54
CA ASP A 142 25.79 -3.02 -7.45
C ASP A 142 26.59 -1.77 -7.04
N GLY A 143 26.86 -1.64 -5.72
CA GLY A 143 27.61 -0.54 -5.13
C GLY A 143 26.87 0.80 -5.11
N ARG A 144 25.64 0.89 -5.56
CA ARG A 144 24.82 2.10 -5.60
C ARG A 144 23.69 2.03 -4.55
N PRO A 145 23.42 3.15 -3.84
CA PRO A 145 22.40 3.19 -2.80
C PRO A 145 20.98 3.30 -3.37
N TYR A 146 20.00 2.96 -2.54
CA TYR A 146 18.62 3.42 -2.61
C TYR A 146 18.51 4.66 -1.73
N ASP A 147 17.95 5.76 -2.24
CA ASP A 147 17.89 7.03 -1.55
C ASP A 147 16.49 7.62 -1.58
N TRP A 148 15.98 8.03 -0.40
CA TRP A 148 14.73 8.77 -0.31
C TRP A 148 14.84 10.13 -1.00
N GLN A 149 13.86 10.48 -1.80
CA GLN A 149 13.76 11.78 -2.47
C GLN A 149 12.95 12.79 -1.65
N ASN A 150 12.14 12.28 -0.75
CA ASN A 150 11.34 13.07 0.19
C ASN A 150 11.04 12.25 1.44
N ASP A 151 10.41 12.88 2.42
CA ASP A 151 9.97 12.31 3.70
C ASP A 151 8.44 12.29 3.84
N LEU A 152 7.72 12.33 2.72
CA LEU A 152 6.27 12.28 2.72
C LEU A 152 5.76 10.91 3.22
N GLU A 153 4.55 10.90 3.79
CA GLU A 153 3.85 9.65 4.01
C GLU A 153 3.27 9.12 2.68
N PRO A 154 3.17 7.79 2.51
CA PRO A 154 2.51 7.22 1.35
C PRO A 154 1.09 7.76 1.20
N ALA A 155 0.79 8.40 0.06
CA ALA A 155 -0.54 8.83 -0.29
C ALA A 155 -1.42 7.64 -0.66
N GLN A 156 -2.74 7.82 -0.74
CA GLN A 156 -3.65 6.78 -1.23
C GLN A 156 -3.39 6.50 -2.71
N ALA A 157 -3.37 5.23 -3.11
CA ALA A 157 -3.20 4.84 -4.50
C ALA A 157 -4.31 5.45 -5.37
N PRO A 158 -3.97 6.08 -6.51
CA PRO A 158 -4.99 6.64 -7.39
C PRO A 158 -5.82 5.54 -8.04
N ASP A 159 -7.12 5.80 -8.25
CA ASP A 159 -8.09 4.83 -8.79
C ASP A 159 -7.67 4.19 -10.12
N TRP A 160 -6.92 4.94 -10.95
CA TRP A 160 -6.46 4.45 -12.25
C TRP A 160 -5.35 3.39 -12.14
N LEU A 161 -4.73 3.23 -10.96
CA LEU A 161 -3.67 2.24 -10.73
C LEU A 161 -4.21 0.83 -10.57
N ALA A 162 -5.42 0.67 -10.04
CA ALA A 162 -6.05 -0.62 -9.85
C ALA A 162 -6.57 -1.21 -11.16
N LYS A 163 -6.60 -2.55 -11.25
CA LYS A 163 -7.33 -3.22 -12.32
C LYS A 163 -8.81 -2.86 -12.22
N GLN A 164 -9.38 -2.34 -13.28
CA GLN A 164 -10.80 -2.08 -13.37
C GLN A 164 -11.56 -3.42 -13.26
N SER A 165 -12.24 -3.63 -12.13
CA SER A 165 -13.12 -4.78 -11.98
C SER A 165 -14.40 -4.51 -12.81
N PRO A 166 -14.93 -5.50 -13.54
CA PRO A 166 -16.18 -5.33 -14.31
C PRO A 166 -17.37 -4.86 -13.46
N LYS A 167 -17.36 -5.13 -12.15
CA LYS A 167 -18.40 -4.68 -11.21
C LYS A 167 -18.32 -3.18 -10.88
N ALA A 168 -17.17 -2.56 -10.94
CA ALA A 168 -17.01 -1.13 -10.64
C ALA A 168 -17.56 -0.24 -11.75
N GLN A 169 -17.56 -0.69 -13.00
CA GLN A 169 -18.13 0.04 -14.14
C GLN A 169 -19.66 0.12 -14.09
N SER A 170 -20.34 -0.91 -13.58
CA SER A 170 -21.81 -0.94 -13.49
C SER A 170 -22.36 0.09 -12.48
N LEU A 171 -21.62 0.36 -11.38
CA LEU A 171 -22.09 1.30 -10.37
C LEU A 171 -21.86 2.77 -10.76
N ARG A 172 -20.85 3.08 -11.58
CA ARG A 172 -20.59 4.46 -12.05
C ARG A 172 -21.55 4.92 -13.14
N HIS A 173 -22.12 3.99 -13.93
CA HIS A 173 -23.10 4.34 -14.98
C HIS A 173 -24.52 4.56 -14.46
N HIS A 174 -24.85 4.11 -13.24
CA HIS A 174 -26.20 4.32 -12.67
C HIS A 174 -26.37 5.63 -11.90
N CYS A 175 -25.29 6.36 -11.59
CA CYS A 175 -25.36 7.61 -10.82
C CYS A 175 -25.40 8.88 -11.68
N CYS A 176 -25.20 8.80 -13.00
CA CYS A 176 -25.14 9.97 -13.89
C CYS A 176 -26.37 10.21 -14.76
N GLN A 177 -27.52 9.56 -14.50
CA GLN A 177 -28.76 9.82 -15.25
C GLN A 177 -29.86 10.51 -14.43
N CYS A 178 -29.49 11.37 -13.47
CA CYS A 178 -30.41 12.38 -12.97
C CYS A 178 -30.20 13.71 -13.71
N THR A 179 -30.38 13.71 -15.03
CA THR A 179 -30.58 14.94 -15.76
C THR A 179 -31.98 15.41 -15.49
N LEU A 180 -32.09 16.52 -14.78
CA LEU A 180 -33.30 17.33 -14.66
C LEU A 180 -33.79 17.73 -16.06
N SER A 181 -34.75 17.01 -16.58
CA SER A 181 -35.56 17.49 -17.71
C SER A 181 -36.56 18.47 -17.17
N SER A 182 -36.26 19.76 -17.31
CA SER A 182 -37.22 20.81 -17.14
C SER A 182 -38.17 20.80 -18.36
N ASN A 183 -39.32 20.19 -18.22
CA ASN A 183 -40.43 20.47 -19.10
C ASN A 183 -41.63 20.86 -18.26
N GLN A 184 -42.04 22.14 -18.43
CA GLN A 184 -43.28 22.73 -17.96
C GLN A 184 -44.48 22.04 -18.63
N GLY A 185 -45.49 21.80 -17.84
CA GLY A 185 -46.82 21.70 -18.38
C GLY A 185 -47.65 20.51 -17.88
N TYR A 186 -48.73 20.88 -17.23
CA TYR A 186 -49.93 20.10 -16.86
C TYR A 186 -49.99 19.45 -15.47
N LEU A 187 -50.52 20.24 -14.55
CA LEU A 187 -51.25 19.82 -13.36
C LEU A 187 -52.46 18.92 -13.75
N LYS A 188 -52.45 17.65 -13.33
CA LYS A 188 -53.70 16.94 -13.00
C LYS A 188 -53.40 15.96 -11.85
N SER A 189 -54.23 16.14 -10.84
CA SER A 189 -54.31 15.44 -9.56
C SER A 189 -54.35 13.92 -9.65
N LEU A 190 -53.50 13.26 -8.88
CA LEU A 190 -53.73 11.90 -8.36
C LEU A 190 -52.93 11.70 -7.04
N PRO A 191 -53.41 10.88 -6.12
CA PRO A 191 -53.05 10.96 -4.70
C PRO A 191 -51.70 10.32 -4.35
N MET A 192 -51.02 10.96 -3.43
CA MET A 192 -49.82 10.42 -2.79
C MET A 192 -50.09 9.07 -2.12
N ARG A 193 -49.36 8.04 -2.53
CA ARG A 193 -48.99 6.95 -1.64
C ARG A 193 -47.47 6.88 -1.57
N VAL A 194 -47.00 7.33 -0.45
CA VAL A 194 -45.61 7.32 -0.01
C VAL A 194 -45.15 5.88 0.11
N GLY A 195 -44.15 5.50 -0.66
CA GLY A 195 -43.35 4.29 -0.53
C GLY A 195 -41.88 4.66 -0.30
N ILE A 196 -41.60 5.45 0.74
CA ILE A 196 -40.22 5.66 1.22
C ILE A 196 -40.04 4.75 2.44
N THR A 197 -39.76 3.48 2.19
CA THR A 197 -39.27 2.56 3.23
C THR A 197 -38.57 1.41 2.54
N ARG A 198 -37.31 1.61 2.16
CA ARG A 198 -36.33 0.54 1.95
C ARG A 198 -34.96 1.10 1.52
N CYS A 199 -34.30 1.81 2.42
CA CYS A 199 -32.86 2.09 2.29
C CYS A 199 -32.13 2.32 3.62
N LEU A 200 -32.74 1.93 4.76
CA LEU A 200 -32.12 2.12 6.10
C LEU A 200 -32.07 0.87 6.97
N SER A 201 -32.13 -0.34 6.41
CA SER A 201 -32.17 -1.58 7.23
C SER A 201 -31.01 -2.56 7.01
N GLU A 202 -29.92 -2.19 6.35
CA GLU A 202 -28.75 -3.10 6.17
C GLU A 202 -27.43 -2.63 6.75
N TRP A 203 -27.43 -1.64 7.67
CA TRP A 203 -26.20 -1.16 8.30
C TRP A 203 -26.07 -1.45 9.81
N VAL A 204 -26.87 -2.38 10.34
CA VAL A 204 -26.80 -2.75 11.78
C VAL A 204 -26.71 -4.26 11.89
N GLN A 205 -25.61 -4.86 11.52
CA GLN A 205 -25.22 -6.22 11.96
C GLN A 205 -23.75 -6.47 11.65
N TRP A 206 -22.86 -5.89 12.45
CA TRP A 206 -21.50 -6.40 12.75
C TRP A 206 -20.88 -5.49 13.81
N LEU A 207 -21.37 -5.61 15.06
CA LEU A 207 -20.60 -5.22 16.24
C LEU A 207 -20.18 -6.50 16.96
N PRO A 208 -18.90 -6.73 17.22
CA PRO A 208 -18.48 -7.84 18.06
C PRO A 208 -18.87 -7.56 19.50
N VAL A 209 -19.50 -8.55 20.12
CA VAL A 209 -19.87 -8.61 21.54
C VAL A 209 -18.60 -8.45 22.39
N VAL A 210 -18.40 -7.28 22.98
CA VAL A 210 -17.43 -7.06 24.04
C VAL A 210 -17.96 -7.74 25.29
N ARG A 211 -17.40 -8.89 25.62
CA ARG A 211 -17.67 -9.62 26.87
C ARG A 211 -17.01 -8.85 28.01
N MET A 212 -17.82 -8.16 28.82
CA MET A 212 -17.38 -7.54 30.07
C MET A 212 -16.78 -8.59 31.01
N MET A 213 -15.49 -8.53 31.27
CA MET A 213 -14.86 -9.21 32.40
C MET A 213 -15.10 -8.40 33.66
N LYS A 214 -15.66 -9.07 34.68
CA LYS A 214 -15.86 -8.53 36.01
C LYS A 214 -14.52 -8.23 36.69
N PRO A 215 -14.44 -7.20 37.58
CA PRO A 215 -13.20 -6.91 38.28
C PRO A 215 -12.94 -7.98 39.38
N PHE A 216 -11.70 -8.47 39.41
CA PHE A 216 -11.18 -9.31 40.50
C PHE A 216 -10.89 -8.42 41.73
N THR A 217 -11.54 -8.69 42.81
CA THR A 217 -11.23 -8.13 44.13
C THR A 217 -10.00 -8.83 44.72
N VAL A 218 -8.98 -8.03 45.02
CA VAL A 218 -7.87 -8.45 45.92
C VAL A 218 -8.36 -8.50 47.32
N SER A 219 -8.40 -9.70 47.91
CA SER A 219 -8.48 -9.84 49.39
C SER A 219 -7.74 -11.09 49.84
N GLN A 220 -6.78 -10.84 50.71
CA GLN A 220 -6.18 -11.73 51.71
C GLN A 220 -5.35 -12.96 51.22
N MET A 221 -4.07 -12.90 51.54
CA MET A 221 -3.44 -13.88 52.48
C MET A 221 -2.17 -13.26 53.06
N ILE A 222 -2.22 -13.22 54.32
CA ILE A 222 -1.31 -13.31 55.47
C ILE A 222 -0.05 -14.14 55.10
#